data_77e4a2c223657ab110d615d35a2e5f34
#
_entry.id   77e4a2c223657ab110d615d35a2e5f34
#
_cell.length_a   1.000
_cell.length_b   1.000
_cell.length_c   1.000
_cell.angle_alpha   90.00
_cell.angle_beta   90.00
_cell.angle_gamma   90.00
#
_symmetry.space_group_name_H-M   'P 1'
#
loop_
_entity.id
_entity.type
_entity.pdbx_description
1 polymer ?
#
loop_
_entity_poly.entity_id
_entity_poly.type
_entity_poly.pdbx_seq_one_letter_code
_entity_poly.pdbx_strand_id
1 'polypeptide(L)'
;MFLSIAYLAISFHTSSAVFIIAYWIVLIPMNSTRILIVVLVCIALSPLKLYQYVSLLDSFVSTGVYSGFQSYETLDIEETSVRFIKLSDLICILYTYFLVTYDKAACQKIPYYEYMRNIGVLGICLYFIFRWNEIFSSRLVANFLIYMPMVLVNIVAAVSNDRLRKSLQYVLLVFVVFQYFVYANQHGLRTGYTMEYRNLLWSE
;
A
#
# COMPACT_ATOMS: atom_id res chain seq x y z
N MET A 1 1.64 15.57 19.74
CA MET A 1 0.44 15.67 18.88
C MET A 1 0.17 14.39 18.08
N PHE A 2 1.11 13.87 17.24
CA PHE A 2 0.86 12.64 16.44
C PHE A 2 0.46 11.44 17.32
N LEU A 3 1.22 11.12 18.35
CA LEU A 3 0.94 9.97 19.23
C LEU A 3 -0.41 10.10 19.96
N SER A 4 -0.83 11.30 20.31
CA SER A 4 -2.15 11.54 20.93
C SER A 4 -3.28 11.25 19.95
N ILE A 5 -3.12 11.64 18.67
CA ILE A 5 -4.10 11.34 17.61
C ILE A 5 -4.11 9.84 17.31
N ALA A 6 -2.93 9.21 17.24
CA ALA A 6 -2.83 7.77 17.04
C ALA A 6 -3.51 6.98 18.17
N TYR A 7 -3.33 7.39 19.42
CA TYR A 7 -3.99 6.79 20.57
C TYR A 7 -5.52 6.89 20.48
N LEU A 8 -6.04 8.08 20.12
CA LEU A 8 -7.47 8.27 19.86
C LEU A 8 -7.96 7.38 18.72
N ALA A 9 -7.22 7.30 17.62
CA ALA A 9 -7.60 6.47 16.47
C ALA A 9 -7.66 4.98 16.86
N ILE A 10 -6.74 4.49 17.70
CA ILE A 10 -6.72 3.12 18.21
C ILE A 10 -7.96 2.84 19.08
N SER A 11 -8.43 3.82 19.83
CA SER A 11 -9.65 3.69 20.64
C SER A 11 -10.90 3.46 19.80
N PHE A 12 -10.92 3.96 18.56
CA PHE A 12 -12.01 3.72 17.60
C PHE A 12 -11.79 2.48 16.75
N HIS A 13 -10.54 2.19 16.39
CA HIS A 13 -10.20 1.06 15.52
C HIS A 13 -8.79 0.54 15.82
N THR A 14 -8.72 -0.67 16.34
CA THR A 14 -7.46 -1.30 16.82
C THR A 14 -6.40 -1.41 15.72
N SER A 15 -6.80 -1.59 14.44
CA SER A 15 -5.86 -1.63 13.32
C SER A 15 -5.07 -0.33 13.12
N SER A 16 -5.55 0.79 13.69
CA SER A 16 -4.83 2.06 13.66
C SER A 16 -3.50 2.02 14.42
N ALA A 17 -3.27 1.00 15.26
CA ALA A 17 -2.00 0.77 15.96
C ALA A 17 -0.81 0.66 14.98
N VAL A 18 -1.04 0.19 13.76
CA VAL A 18 0.00 0.08 12.73
C VAL A 18 0.57 1.44 12.33
N PHE A 19 -0.20 2.53 12.44
CA PHE A 19 0.30 3.87 12.18
C PHE A 19 1.36 4.34 13.17
N ILE A 20 1.44 3.75 14.38
CA ILE A 20 2.50 4.05 15.33
C ILE A 20 3.86 3.69 14.72
N ILE A 21 3.95 2.54 14.04
CA ILE A 21 5.17 2.09 13.37
C ILE A 21 5.57 3.08 12.27
N ALA A 22 4.60 3.60 11.52
CA ALA A 22 4.82 4.57 10.46
C ALA A 22 5.55 5.83 10.97
N TYR A 23 5.31 6.26 12.21
CA TYR A 23 5.97 7.42 12.80
C TYR A 23 7.50 7.29 12.84
N TRP A 24 8.01 6.12 13.23
CA TRP A 24 9.46 5.89 13.24
C TRP A 24 10.04 5.67 11.85
N ILE A 25 9.30 4.96 10.99
CA ILE A 25 9.76 4.67 9.62
C ILE A 25 9.88 5.94 8.79
N VAL A 26 8.96 6.90 8.99
CA VAL A 26 9.00 8.20 8.32
C VAL A 26 10.32 8.94 8.56
N LEU A 27 10.89 8.81 9.76
CA LEU A 27 12.11 9.49 10.18
C LEU A 27 13.41 8.80 9.68
N ILE A 28 13.32 7.60 9.11
CA ILE A 28 14.49 6.88 8.63
C ILE A 28 15.02 7.57 7.35
N PRO A 29 16.29 7.99 7.32
CA PRO A 29 16.87 8.55 6.11
C PRO A 29 17.04 7.45 5.05
N MET A 30 16.22 7.52 3.98
CA MET A 30 16.28 6.57 2.87
C MET A 30 16.86 7.25 1.63
N ASN A 31 17.71 6.53 0.91
CA ASN A 31 18.15 6.86 -0.43
C ASN A 31 17.70 5.77 -1.41
N SER A 32 17.82 6.02 -2.70
CA SER A 32 17.38 5.09 -3.76
C SER A 32 17.94 3.67 -3.57
N THR A 33 19.21 3.53 -3.16
CA THR A 33 19.82 2.23 -2.92
C THR A 33 19.20 1.50 -1.72
N ARG A 34 18.96 2.21 -0.62
CA ARG A 34 18.30 1.63 0.57
C ARG A 34 16.88 1.20 0.25
N ILE A 35 16.13 2.03 -0.48
CA ILE A 35 14.77 1.70 -0.93
C ILE A 35 14.80 0.40 -1.74
N LEU A 36 15.69 0.29 -2.72
CA LEU A 36 15.82 -0.92 -3.54
C LEU A 36 16.15 -2.15 -2.70
N ILE A 37 17.14 -2.04 -1.80
CA ILE A 37 17.55 -3.16 -0.93
C ILE A 37 16.39 -3.61 -0.05
N VAL A 38 15.71 -2.68 0.62
CA VAL A 38 14.61 -3.00 1.55
C VAL A 38 13.47 -3.70 0.80
N VAL A 39 13.09 -3.19 -0.37
CA VAL A 39 12.03 -3.80 -1.19
C VAL A 39 12.46 -5.21 -1.67
N LEU A 40 13.70 -5.39 -2.15
CA LEU A 40 14.21 -6.70 -2.57
C LEU A 40 14.21 -7.70 -1.40
N VAL A 41 14.61 -7.27 -0.20
CA VAL A 41 14.55 -8.10 1.01
C VAL A 41 13.10 -8.52 1.30
N CYS A 42 12.14 -7.59 1.22
CA CYS A 42 10.72 -7.92 1.44
C CYS A 42 10.18 -8.88 0.38
N ILE A 43 10.59 -8.74 -0.88
CA ILE A 43 10.25 -9.70 -1.95
C ILE A 43 10.83 -11.08 -1.63
N ALA A 44 12.10 -11.16 -1.22
CA ALA A 44 12.77 -12.42 -0.86
C ALA A 44 12.14 -13.09 0.37
N LEU A 45 11.60 -12.30 1.32
CA LEU A 45 10.89 -12.80 2.50
C LEU A 45 9.45 -13.22 2.22
N SER A 46 8.87 -12.79 1.10
CA SER A 46 7.48 -13.08 0.74
C SER A 46 7.12 -14.59 0.78
N PRO A 47 7.96 -15.53 0.30
CA PRO A 47 7.64 -16.95 0.36
C PRO A 47 7.53 -17.53 1.77
N LEU A 48 8.12 -16.87 2.78
CA LEU A 48 8.10 -17.33 4.18
C LEU A 48 6.73 -17.20 4.84
N LYS A 49 5.74 -16.57 4.17
CA LYS A 49 4.37 -16.40 4.68
C LYS A 49 4.35 -15.88 6.13
N LEU A 50 5.10 -14.79 6.38
CA LEU A 50 5.34 -14.26 7.74
C LEU A 50 4.04 -13.97 8.52
N TYR A 51 2.90 -13.78 7.83
CA TYR A 51 1.61 -13.61 8.48
C TYR A 51 1.20 -14.81 9.38
N GLN A 52 1.69 -16.03 9.07
CA GLN A 52 1.42 -17.22 9.89
C GLN A 52 2.09 -17.16 11.26
N TYR A 53 3.16 -16.37 11.39
CA TYR A 53 3.87 -16.19 12.65
C TYR A 53 3.30 -15.03 13.49
N VAL A 54 2.34 -14.27 12.97
CA VAL A 54 1.66 -13.24 13.75
C VAL A 54 0.92 -13.84 14.93
N SER A 55 0.43 -15.08 14.78
CA SER A 55 -0.19 -15.85 15.88
C SER A 55 0.77 -16.09 17.07
N LEU A 56 2.07 -16.17 16.83
CA LEU A 56 3.05 -16.31 17.92
C LEU A 56 3.17 -15.06 18.77
N LEU A 57 2.87 -13.89 18.21
CA LEU A 57 2.88 -12.62 18.94
C LEU A 57 1.70 -12.54 19.94
N ASP A 58 0.66 -13.34 19.73
CA ASP A 58 -0.53 -13.36 20.59
C ASP A 58 -0.23 -13.89 21.99
N SER A 59 0.74 -14.80 22.11
CA SER A 59 1.22 -15.28 23.40
C SER A 59 1.85 -14.17 24.26
N PHE A 60 2.28 -13.06 23.64
CA PHE A 60 2.89 -11.91 24.31
C PHE A 60 1.91 -10.73 24.49
N VAL A 61 0.83 -10.69 23.74
CA VAL A 61 -0.16 -9.60 23.78
C VAL A 61 -1.53 -10.20 24.04
N SER A 62 -1.80 -10.49 25.32
CA SER A 62 -3.08 -11.07 25.78
C SER A 62 -4.20 -10.02 25.71
N THR A 63 -4.68 -9.68 24.53
CA THR A 63 -5.81 -8.78 24.38
C THR A 63 -6.58 -9.12 23.11
N GLY A 64 -7.90 -8.91 23.12
CA GLY A 64 -8.86 -9.21 22.06
C GLY A 64 -8.58 -8.62 20.67
N VAL A 65 -7.37 -8.15 20.43
CA VAL A 65 -6.86 -7.75 19.11
C VAL A 65 -6.77 -8.98 18.19
N TYR A 66 -6.42 -10.12 18.75
CA TYR A 66 -6.21 -11.37 17.99
C TYR A 66 -7.51 -12.03 17.53
N SER A 67 -8.57 -11.97 18.31
CA SER A 67 -9.86 -12.56 17.89
C SER A 67 -10.36 -11.98 16.55
N GLY A 68 -10.04 -10.72 16.30
CA GLY A 68 -10.28 -10.09 15.00
C GLY A 68 -9.36 -10.64 13.88
N PHE A 69 -8.13 -11.06 14.19
CA PHE A 69 -7.18 -11.61 13.21
C PHE A 69 -7.47 -13.07 12.88
N GLN A 70 -7.88 -13.89 13.86
CA GLN A 70 -8.26 -15.30 13.64
C GLN A 70 -9.43 -15.45 12.67
N SER A 71 -10.44 -14.58 12.76
CA SER A 71 -11.56 -14.60 11.82
C SER A 71 -11.14 -14.32 10.37
N TYR A 72 -9.97 -13.71 10.15
CA TYR A 72 -9.41 -13.46 8.82
C TYR A 72 -8.53 -14.61 8.32
N GLU A 73 -7.91 -15.37 9.21
CA GLU A 73 -7.07 -16.51 8.85
C GLU A 73 -7.92 -17.70 8.33
N THR A 74 -9.12 -17.88 8.88
CA THR A 74 -10.03 -18.96 8.48
C THR A 74 -10.77 -18.73 7.17
N LEU A 75 -10.85 -17.48 6.70
CA LEU A 75 -11.54 -17.12 5.45
C LEU A 75 -10.66 -17.30 4.19
N ASP A 76 -9.35 -17.41 4.33
CA ASP A 76 -8.39 -17.52 3.21
C ASP A 76 -8.17 -18.97 2.71
N ILE A 77 -8.92 -19.97 3.20
CA ILE A 77 -8.69 -21.39 2.87
C ILE A 77 -9.25 -21.79 1.49
N GLU A 78 -10.03 -20.96 0.84
CA GLU A 78 -10.32 -21.21 -0.56
C GLU A 78 -9.05 -20.96 -1.39
N GLU A 79 -8.45 -22.05 -1.88
CA GLU A 79 -7.35 -22.09 -2.83
C GLU A 79 -7.63 -21.17 -4.03
N THR A 80 -7.42 -19.88 -3.83
CA THR A 80 -7.34 -18.96 -4.95
C THR A 80 -6.13 -19.38 -5.75
N SER A 81 -6.37 -19.92 -6.93
CA SER A 81 -5.35 -20.38 -7.89
C SER A 81 -4.10 -19.50 -7.76
N VAL A 82 -3.00 -20.12 -7.31
CA VAL A 82 -1.73 -19.45 -7.01
C VAL A 82 -1.23 -18.79 -8.29
N ARG A 83 -1.71 -17.60 -8.59
CA ARG A 83 -1.14 -16.80 -9.66
C ARG A 83 0.26 -16.41 -9.22
N PHE A 84 1.25 -16.95 -9.89
CA PHE A 84 2.66 -16.72 -9.59
C PHE A 84 3.03 -15.24 -9.60
N ILE A 85 2.34 -14.45 -10.43
CA ILE A 85 2.47 -12.98 -10.50
C ILE A 85 1.08 -12.35 -10.45
N LYS A 86 0.85 -11.48 -9.47
CA LYS A 86 -0.35 -10.64 -9.36
C LYS A 86 -0.10 -9.29 -10.05
N LEU A 87 -1.15 -8.67 -10.58
CA LEU A 87 -1.05 -7.32 -11.15
C LEU A 87 -0.50 -6.30 -10.13
N SER A 88 -0.88 -6.47 -8.87
CA SER A 88 -0.37 -5.64 -7.77
C SER A 88 1.15 -5.75 -7.57
N ASP A 89 1.75 -6.90 -7.89
CA ASP A 89 3.21 -7.07 -7.84
C ASP A 89 3.89 -6.15 -8.87
N LEU A 90 3.35 -6.15 -10.10
CA LEU A 90 3.88 -5.30 -11.18
C LEU A 90 3.74 -3.82 -10.84
N ILE A 91 2.63 -3.43 -10.21
CA ILE A 91 2.38 -2.07 -9.75
C ILE A 91 3.41 -1.66 -8.69
N CYS A 92 3.64 -2.49 -7.67
CA CYS A 92 4.62 -2.22 -6.63
C CYS A 92 6.06 -2.17 -7.17
N ILE A 93 6.39 -3.03 -8.14
CA ILE A 93 7.69 -3.00 -8.83
C ILE A 93 7.84 -1.71 -9.64
N LEU A 94 6.79 -1.30 -10.36
CA LEU A 94 6.79 -0.05 -11.13
C LEU A 94 6.97 1.16 -10.21
N TYR A 95 6.27 1.21 -9.08
CA TYR A 95 6.47 2.26 -8.07
C TYR A 95 7.91 2.28 -7.57
N THR A 96 8.48 1.12 -7.26
CA THR A 96 9.88 1.02 -6.82
C THR A 96 10.84 1.54 -7.88
N TYR A 97 10.61 1.20 -9.16
CA TYR A 97 11.40 1.70 -10.27
C TYR A 97 11.38 3.24 -10.35
N PHE A 98 10.20 3.86 -10.27
CA PHE A 98 10.09 5.31 -10.26
C PHE A 98 10.81 5.95 -9.07
N LEU A 99 10.67 5.37 -7.88
CA LEU A 99 11.38 5.83 -6.69
C LEU A 99 12.89 5.78 -6.87
N VAL A 100 13.42 4.65 -7.33
CA VAL A 100 14.88 4.49 -7.50
C VAL A 100 15.44 5.46 -8.54
N THR A 101 14.69 5.72 -9.61
CA THR A 101 15.18 6.51 -10.76
C THR A 101 15.06 8.02 -10.53
N TYR A 102 13.96 8.49 -9.93
CA TYR A 102 13.63 9.92 -9.90
C TYR A 102 13.57 10.54 -8.51
N ASP A 103 13.74 9.77 -7.44
CA ASP A 103 13.62 10.19 -6.05
C ASP A 103 14.47 11.43 -5.71
N LYS A 104 15.72 11.43 -6.17
CA LYS A 104 16.68 12.49 -5.85
C LYS A 104 16.18 13.90 -6.23
N ALA A 105 15.56 14.03 -7.41
CA ALA A 105 15.03 15.30 -7.87
C ALA A 105 13.85 15.78 -7.03
N ALA A 106 13.00 14.86 -6.60
CA ALA A 106 11.84 15.17 -5.77
C ALA A 106 12.25 15.56 -4.33
N CYS A 107 13.21 14.84 -3.73
CA CYS A 107 13.77 15.17 -2.42
C CYS A 107 14.36 16.57 -2.35
N GLN A 108 14.99 17.04 -3.45
CA GLN A 108 15.62 18.37 -3.49
C GLN A 108 14.64 19.51 -3.68
N LYS A 109 13.50 19.28 -4.32
CA LYS A 109 12.57 20.32 -4.74
C LYS A 109 11.31 20.43 -3.91
N ILE A 110 10.86 19.34 -3.30
CA ILE A 110 9.55 19.27 -2.69
C ILE A 110 9.67 19.06 -1.17
N PRO A 111 9.18 20.02 -0.38
CA PRO A 111 9.24 19.90 1.08
C PRO A 111 8.39 18.71 1.54
N TYR A 112 8.86 18.03 2.58
CA TYR A 112 8.18 16.89 3.20
C TYR A 112 7.96 15.66 2.30
N TYR A 113 8.47 15.68 1.05
CA TYR A 113 8.37 14.56 0.12
C TYR A 113 8.93 13.26 0.70
N GLU A 114 10.04 13.33 1.41
CA GLU A 114 10.71 12.15 2.01
C GLU A 114 9.80 11.41 2.98
N TYR A 115 8.96 12.12 3.72
CA TYR A 115 8.03 11.51 4.67
C TYR A 115 6.94 10.72 3.94
N MET A 116 6.32 11.30 2.91
CA MET A 116 5.31 10.60 2.10
C MET A 116 5.92 9.39 1.39
N ARG A 117 7.13 9.55 0.83
CA ARG A 117 7.88 8.47 0.19
C ARG A 117 8.12 7.31 1.15
N ASN A 118 8.60 7.58 2.36
CA ASN A 118 8.92 6.54 3.34
C ASN A 118 7.68 5.76 3.75
N ILE A 119 6.53 6.44 3.92
CA ILE A 119 5.24 5.77 4.16
C ILE A 119 4.85 4.87 2.98
N GLY A 120 4.97 5.37 1.77
CA GLY A 120 4.68 4.59 0.59
C GLY A 120 5.60 3.38 0.41
N VAL A 121 6.90 3.53 0.69
CA VAL A 121 7.86 2.41 0.71
C VAL A 121 7.47 1.38 1.75
N LEU A 122 7.03 1.81 2.95
CA LEU A 122 6.48 0.90 3.96
C LEU A 122 5.30 0.12 3.39
N GLY A 123 4.38 0.80 2.67
CA GLY A 123 3.25 0.14 2.01
C GLY A 123 3.68 -0.95 1.03
N ILE A 124 4.70 -0.69 0.18
CA ILE A 124 5.26 -1.69 -0.74
C ILE A 124 5.87 -2.86 0.03
N CYS A 125 6.63 -2.61 1.08
CA CYS A 125 7.24 -3.65 1.91
C CYS A 125 6.18 -4.54 2.57
N LEU A 126 5.17 -3.93 3.19
CA LEU A 126 4.07 -4.65 3.81
C LEU A 126 3.28 -5.45 2.78
N TYR A 127 3.09 -4.92 1.55
CA TYR A 127 2.43 -5.64 0.47
C TYR A 127 3.16 -6.96 0.17
N PHE A 128 4.49 -6.94 -0.02
CA PHE A 128 5.24 -8.16 -0.32
C PHE A 128 5.28 -9.13 0.87
N ILE A 129 5.37 -8.63 2.10
CA ILE A 129 5.35 -9.46 3.32
C ILE A 129 4.00 -10.18 3.47
N PHE A 130 2.88 -9.47 3.23
CA PHE A 130 1.52 -10.00 3.39
C PHE A 130 0.88 -10.44 2.08
N ARG A 131 1.62 -10.56 1.00
CA ARG A 131 1.14 -10.85 -0.35
C ARG A 131 0.24 -12.09 -0.43
N TRP A 132 0.49 -13.09 0.38
CA TRP A 132 -0.23 -14.35 0.40
C TRP A 132 -1.55 -14.31 1.19
N ASN A 133 -1.76 -13.30 1.99
CA ASN A 133 -3.02 -13.06 2.68
C ASN A 133 -3.73 -11.87 2.05
N GLU A 134 -4.85 -12.12 1.36
CA GLU A 134 -5.57 -11.10 0.58
C GLU A 134 -6.14 -10.02 1.49
N ILE A 135 -6.58 -10.36 2.68
CA ILE A 135 -7.20 -9.41 3.62
C ILE A 135 -6.16 -8.45 4.16
N PHE A 136 -5.00 -8.95 4.60
CA PHE A 136 -3.92 -8.09 5.07
C PHE A 136 -3.36 -7.21 3.94
N SER A 137 -3.14 -7.79 2.77
CA SER A 137 -2.59 -7.06 1.63
C SER A 137 -3.55 -6.01 1.06
N SER A 138 -4.87 -6.20 1.20
CA SER A 138 -5.86 -5.22 0.72
C SER A 138 -6.22 -4.18 1.77
N ARG A 139 -6.44 -4.56 3.03
CA ARG A 139 -6.96 -3.62 4.06
C ARG A 139 -5.85 -2.89 4.81
N LEU A 140 -4.84 -3.63 5.29
CA LEU A 140 -3.74 -3.03 6.05
C LEU A 140 -2.83 -2.20 5.15
N VAL A 141 -2.44 -2.78 4.02
CA VAL A 141 -1.48 -2.19 3.10
C VAL A 141 -2.05 -1.00 2.34
N ALA A 142 -3.35 -1.01 2.02
CA ALA A 142 -4.00 0.09 1.29
C ALA A 142 -3.81 1.45 1.98
N ASN A 143 -3.83 1.47 3.31
CA ASN A 143 -3.64 2.69 4.10
C ASN A 143 -2.27 3.35 3.88
N PHE A 144 -1.26 2.59 3.49
CA PHE A 144 0.09 3.07 3.21
C PHE A 144 0.32 3.27 1.71
N LEU A 145 -0.23 2.39 0.86
CA LEU A 145 -0.08 2.51 -0.59
C LEU A 145 -0.81 3.73 -1.17
N ILE A 146 -1.81 4.29 -0.47
CA ILE A 146 -2.49 5.52 -0.89
C ILE A 146 -1.53 6.71 -1.04
N TYR A 147 -0.37 6.68 -0.39
CA TYR A 147 0.66 7.71 -0.53
C TYR A 147 1.42 7.60 -1.86
N MET A 148 1.41 6.43 -2.51
CA MET A 148 2.16 6.22 -3.76
C MET A 148 1.70 7.09 -4.93
N PRO A 149 0.40 7.26 -5.22
CA PRO A 149 -0.05 8.22 -6.22
C PRO A 149 0.44 9.64 -5.95
N MET A 150 0.42 10.09 -4.69
CA MET A 150 0.92 11.40 -4.30
C MET A 150 2.44 11.52 -4.54
N VAL A 151 3.19 10.47 -4.19
CA VAL A 151 4.63 10.39 -4.41
C VAL A 151 4.97 10.46 -5.91
N LEU A 152 4.23 9.73 -6.76
CA LEU A 152 4.43 9.75 -8.22
C LEU A 152 4.16 11.14 -8.82
N VAL A 153 3.08 11.80 -8.43
CA VAL A 153 2.76 13.15 -8.89
C VAL A 153 3.89 14.11 -8.53
N ASN A 154 4.42 14.02 -7.32
CA ASN A 154 5.53 14.84 -6.85
C ASN A 154 6.83 14.55 -7.63
N ILE A 155 7.13 13.27 -7.90
CA ILE A 155 8.27 12.90 -8.76
C ILE A 155 8.14 13.56 -10.13
N VAL A 156 6.98 13.44 -10.77
CA VAL A 156 6.74 14.01 -12.10
C VAL A 156 6.87 15.54 -12.09
N ALA A 157 6.34 16.18 -11.04
CA ALA A 157 6.47 17.64 -10.86
C ALA A 157 7.92 18.10 -10.69
N ALA A 158 8.77 17.27 -10.07
CA ALA A 158 10.18 17.57 -9.83
C ALA A 158 11.08 17.42 -11.07
N VAL A 159 10.63 16.71 -12.11
CA VAL A 159 11.40 16.51 -13.35
C VAL A 159 11.59 17.84 -14.08
N SER A 160 12.84 18.19 -14.32
CA SER A 160 13.20 19.49 -14.93
C SER A 160 13.02 19.53 -16.45
N ASN A 161 13.10 18.37 -17.12
CA ASN A 161 12.93 18.29 -18.56
C ASN A 161 11.44 18.29 -18.93
N ASP A 162 10.97 19.35 -19.59
CA ASP A 162 9.55 19.53 -19.93
C ASP A 162 8.98 18.43 -20.84
N ARG A 163 9.78 17.91 -21.78
CA ARG A 163 9.33 16.82 -22.66
C ARG A 163 9.13 15.54 -21.86
N LEU A 164 10.11 15.20 -21.02
CA LEU A 164 10.03 14.03 -20.16
C LEU A 164 8.90 14.17 -19.15
N ARG A 165 8.73 15.34 -18.54
CA ARG A 165 7.64 15.62 -17.60
C ARG A 165 6.26 15.39 -18.24
N LYS A 166 6.01 15.94 -19.44
CA LYS A 166 4.77 15.73 -20.18
C LYS A 166 4.55 14.25 -20.52
N SER A 167 5.58 13.56 -20.99
CA SER A 167 5.50 12.14 -21.28
C SER A 167 5.12 11.33 -20.03
N LEU A 168 5.76 11.60 -18.89
CA LEU A 168 5.44 10.93 -17.62
C LEU A 168 4.03 11.25 -17.13
N GLN A 169 3.54 12.48 -17.34
CA GLN A 169 2.14 12.84 -17.03
C GLN A 169 1.15 12.01 -17.85
N TYR A 170 1.38 11.84 -19.14
CA TYR A 170 0.53 10.97 -19.97
C TYR A 170 0.58 9.50 -19.54
N VAL A 171 1.77 8.99 -19.27
CA VAL A 171 1.92 7.60 -18.76
C VAL A 171 1.17 7.42 -17.44
N LEU A 172 1.27 8.39 -16.53
CA LEU A 172 0.56 8.35 -15.25
C LEU A 172 -0.95 8.41 -15.44
N LEU A 173 -1.44 9.27 -16.32
CA LEU A 173 -2.86 9.36 -16.66
C LEU A 173 -3.39 8.02 -17.21
N VAL A 174 -2.70 7.45 -18.20
CA VAL A 174 -3.07 6.13 -18.76
C VAL A 174 -3.05 5.05 -17.69
N PHE A 175 -2.06 5.07 -16.81
CA PHE A 175 -1.95 4.11 -15.71
C PHE A 175 -3.12 4.22 -14.70
N VAL A 176 -3.50 5.44 -14.31
CA VAL A 176 -4.64 5.68 -13.41
C VAL A 176 -5.95 5.21 -14.05
N VAL A 177 -6.17 5.54 -15.33
CA VAL A 177 -7.35 5.10 -16.07
C VAL A 177 -7.38 3.57 -16.17
N PHE A 178 -6.25 2.93 -16.48
CA PHE A 178 -6.14 1.48 -16.52
C PHE A 178 -6.46 0.85 -15.16
N GLN A 179 -5.90 1.38 -14.07
CA GLN A 179 -6.20 0.92 -12.71
C GLN A 179 -7.68 1.03 -12.36
N TYR A 180 -8.30 2.15 -12.73
CA TYR A 180 -9.74 2.34 -12.53
C TYR A 180 -10.56 1.26 -13.25
N PHE A 181 -10.25 0.97 -14.50
CA PHE A 181 -10.95 -0.10 -15.25
C PHE A 181 -10.74 -1.49 -14.64
N VAL A 182 -9.50 -1.80 -14.21
CA VAL A 182 -9.21 -3.08 -13.56
C VAL A 182 -9.98 -3.20 -12.24
N TYR A 183 -9.99 -2.15 -11.43
CA TYR A 183 -10.73 -2.12 -10.18
C TYR A 183 -12.25 -2.25 -10.39
N ALA A 184 -12.80 -1.50 -11.33
CA ALA A 184 -14.22 -1.54 -11.65
C ALA A 184 -14.66 -2.94 -12.13
N ASN A 185 -13.86 -3.58 -13.01
CA ASN A 185 -14.15 -4.94 -13.48
C ASN A 185 -14.04 -5.99 -12.35
N GLN A 186 -13.04 -5.89 -11.49
CA GLN A 186 -12.90 -6.84 -10.38
C GLN A 186 -14.06 -6.76 -9.38
N HIS A 187 -14.54 -5.56 -9.07
CA HIS A 187 -15.67 -5.36 -8.18
C HIS A 187 -17.01 -5.74 -8.85
N GLY A 188 -17.21 -5.38 -10.12
CA GLY A 188 -18.41 -5.74 -10.88
C GLY A 188 -18.55 -7.25 -11.08
N LEU A 189 -17.46 -7.97 -11.36
CA LEU A 189 -17.47 -9.42 -11.54
C LEU A 189 -17.64 -10.20 -10.23
N ARG A 190 -17.09 -9.69 -9.10
CA ARG A 190 -17.18 -10.38 -7.80
C ARG A 190 -18.54 -10.23 -7.11
N THR A 191 -19.22 -9.12 -7.31
CA THR A 191 -20.45 -8.81 -6.58
C THR A 191 -21.73 -9.19 -7.31
N GLY A 192 -21.66 -9.51 -8.60
CA GLY A 192 -22.87 -9.70 -9.41
C GLY A 192 -23.79 -8.45 -9.40
N TYR A 193 -23.37 -7.40 -8.73
CA TYR A 193 -24.04 -6.12 -8.73
C TYR A 193 -23.59 -5.37 -9.99
N THR A 194 -24.41 -5.37 -11.02
CA THR A 194 -24.52 -4.16 -11.82
C THR A 194 -24.67 -3.04 -10.82
N MET A 195 -23.76 -2.04 -10.86
CA MET A 195 -23.95 -0.83 -10.07
C MET A 195 -25.25 -0.18 -10.53
N GLU A 196 -26.38 -0.60 -10.00
CA GLU A 196 -27.55 0.26 -9.93
C GLU A 196 -27.13 1.41 -9.01
N TYR A 197 -26.78 2.51 -9.65
CA TYR A 197 -26.55 3.78 -8.97
C TYR A 197 -27.91 4.18 -8.36
N ARG A 198 -28.23 3.64 -7.19
CA ARG A 198 -29.34 4.11 -6.40
C ARG A 198 -28.95 5.49 -5.88
N ASN A 199 -29.31 6.48 -6.65
CA ASN A 199 -29.29 7.86 -6.20
C ASN A 199 -30.25 7.95 -5.02
N LEU A 200 -29.73 8.04 -3.79
CA LEU A 200 -30.53 8.20 -2.56
C LEU A 200 -31.44 9.45 -2.59
N LEU A 201 -31.28 10.30 -3.60
CA LEU A 201 -32.06 11.51 -3.80
C LEU A 201 -33.32 11.30 -4.69
N TRP A 202 -33.51 10.11 -5.27
CA TRP A 202 -34.64 9.80 -6.16
C TRP A 202 -35.27 8.45 -5.82
N SER A 203 -35.56 8.20 -4.54
CA SER A 203 -36.45 7.13 -4.15
C SER A 203 -37.89 7.70 -4.13
N GLU A 204 -38.60 7.56 -5.25
CA GLU A 204 -40.06 7.47 -5.19
C GLU A 204 -40.49 6.08 -4.74
#